data_1530e3436d8e719b475fecc4241845ce
#
_entry.id   1530e3436d8e719b475fecc4241845ce
#
_cell.length_a   1.000
_cell.length_b   1.000
_cell.length_c   1.000
_cell.angle_alpha   90.00
_cell.angle_beta   90.00
_cell.angle_gamma   90.00
#
_symmetry.space_group_name_H-M   'P 1'
#
loop_
_entity.id
_entity.type
_entity.pdbx_description
1 polymer ?
#
loop_
_entity_poly.entity_id
_entity_poly.type
_entity_poly.pdbx_seq_one_letter_code
_entity_poly.pdbx_strand_id
1 'polypeptide(L)'
;MTDPDYICGESTEIKDWTQIKVTVKLHELDTAMAVMSVLDNNLMVEDYSDIDLKTCYGDLIDESILNADKTVASVSLFLPADQNYNMAISFIRERLESEGVSPEIEIVGVNEEDWANSWKKYYTTLHIGKRTVIVPMWEEYEAKEGEIVVKMDPGMAFGTGSHETTRLVIELLEKYTKEGVRMLDVGCGSGILAICASKLGAGECKAYDIDPIAVKVANENIAESGQENITCEVSDLLKQVDLDGGKYDLICANIVADIIIRMTPDIGRFMKDDCVLLCSGIIRERADDVIAKLNEYALKVIERIDDNGWCALAVMKNK
;
A
#
# COMPACT_ATOMS: atom_id res chain seq x y z
N MET A 1 36.48 -32.08 25.57
CA MET A 1 35.16 -32.78 25.46
C MET A 1 34.22 -31.77 24.84
N THR A 2 34.05 -31.94 23.59
CA THR A 2 33.23 -31.18 22.68
C THR A 2 31.81 -31.63 22.78
N ASP A 3 30.89 -30.72 22.92
CA ASP A 3 29.48 -31.00 22.69
C ASP A 3 29.01 -30.10 21.57
N PRO A 4 28.62 -30.67 20.44
CA PRO A 4 28.10 -29.95 19.30
C PRO A 4 26.64 -30.33 19.10
N ASP A 5 25.71 -29.65 19.73
CA ASP A 5 24.30 -29.72 19.35
C ASP A 5 23.78 -28.30 19.10
N TYR A 6 24.25 -27.70 18.01
CA TYR A 6 23.52 -26.67 17.31
C TYR A 6 22.51 -27.39 16.41
N ILE A 7 21.29 -27.54 16.90
CA ILE A 7 20.18 -28.00 16.09
C ILE A 7 19.92 -26.95 15.04
N CYS A 8 20.23 -27.33 13.83
CA CYS A 8 19.94 -26.65 12.59
C CYS A 8 18.45 -26.27 12.55
N GLY A 9 18.20 -24.98 12.33
CA GLY A 9 16.85 -24.45 12.16
C GLY A 9 16.10 -25.21 11.08
N GLU A 10 14.82 -25.24 11.25
CA GLU A 10 13.84 -25.71 10.28
C GLU A 10 14.19 -25.12 8.90
N SER A 11 14.47 -25.99 7.97
CA SER A 11 14.52 -25.65 6.56
C SER A 11 13.13 -25.15 6.23
N THR A 12 12.98 -23.86 5.96
CA THR A 12 11.81 -23.33 5.26
C THR A 12 11.74 -24.08 3.94
N GLU A 13 10.83 -25.05 3.85
CA GLU A 13 10.51 -25.69 2.59
C GLU A 13 10.05 -24.58 1.63
N ILE A 14 10.84 -24.37 0.59
CA ILE A 14 10.46 -23.50 -0.52
C ILE A 14 9.18 -24.14 -1.10
N LYS A 15 8.06 -23.47 -0.92
CA LYS A 15 6.78 -23.92 -1.49
C LYS A 15 6.78 -23.54 -2.95
N ASP A 16 6.89 -24.55 -3.82
CA ASP A 16 6.66 -24.36 -5.24
C ASP A 16 5.16 -24.13 -5.50
N TRP A 17 4.86 -23.16 -6.32
CA TRP A 17 3.50 -22.83 -6.74
C TRP A 17 3.32 -23.12 -8.21
N THR A 18 2.12 -23.56 -8.57
CA THR A 18 1.70 -23.71 -9.97
C THR A 18 0.76 -22.56 -10.30
N GLN A 19 1.15 -21.74 -11.26
CA GLN A 19 0.30 -20.69 -11.81
C GLN A 19 -0.56 -21.28 -12.93
N ILE A 20 -1.86 -21.10 -12.86
CA ILE A 20 -2.81 -21.33 -13.94
C ILE A 20 -3.18 -19.97 -14.51
N LYS A 21 -2.66 -19.63 -15.67
CA LYS A 21 -2.94 -18.38 -16.38
C LYS A 21 -3.99 -18.64 -17.45
N VAL A 22 -5.07 -17.88 -17.41
CA VAL A 22 -6.20 -17.95 -18.33
C VAL A 22 -6.28 -16.65 -19.10
N THR A 23 -6.05 -16.71 -20.41
CA THR A 23 -6.16 -15.56 -21.31
C THR A 23 -7.50 -15.61 -22.05
N VAL A 24 -8.22 -14.52 -22.03
CA VAL A 24 -9.54 -14.36 -22.67
C VAL A 24 -9.60 -13.01 -23.40
N LYS A 25 -10.61 -12.82 -24.25
CA LYS A 25 -10.86 -11.49 -24.83
C LYS A 25 -11.28 -10.53 -23.74
N LEU A 26 -10.93 -9.25 -23.89
CA LEU A 26 -11.16 -8.23 -22.87
C LEU A 26 -12.61 -8.19 -22.36
N HIS A 27 -13.61 -8.32 -23.23
CA HIS A 27 -15.01 -8.29 -22.84
C HIS A 27 -15.50 -9.57 -22.10
N GLU A 28 -14.67 -10.61 -22.03
CA GLU A 28 -14.91 -11.87 -21.33
C GLU A 28 -14.21 -11.92 -19.95
N LEU A 29 -13.45 -10.88 -19.59
CA LEU A 29 -12.65 -10.80 -18.37
C LEU A 29 -13.47 -11.02 -17.11
N ASP A 30 -14.61 -10.34 -16.97
CA ASP A 30 -15.48 -10.47 -15.78
C ASP A 30 -15.98 -11.90 -15.61
N THR A 31 -16.30 -12.57 -16.73
CA THR A 31 -16.73 -13.99 -16.71
C THR A 31 -15.58 -14.89 -16.25
N ALA A 32 -14.36 -14.65 -16.75
CA ALA A 32 -13.19 -15.43 -16.33
C ALA A 32 -12.89 -15.23 -14.84
N MET A 33 -12.93 -14.01 -14.35
CA MET A 33 -12.75 -13.69 -12.93
C MET A 33 -13.80 -14.37 -12.06
N ALA A 34 -15.08 -14.33 -12.46
CA ALA A 34 -16.18 -14.95 -11.72
C ALA A 34 -16.01 -16.49 -11.63
N VAL A 35 -15.61 -17.13 -12.71
CA VAL A 35 -15.35 -18.58 -12.72
C VAL A 35 -14.16 -18.95 -11.85
N MET A 36 -13.05 -18.22 -11.97
CA MET A 36 -11.81 -18.54 -11.25
C MET A 36 -11.91 -18.22 -9.75
N SER A 37 -12.70 -17.22 -9.37
CA SER A 37 -12.93 -16.87 -7.96
C SER A 37 -13.66 -17.95 -7.14
N VAL A 38 -14.30 -18.92 -7.82
CA VAL A 38 -14.87 -20.09 -7.14
C VAL A 38 -13.78 -21.02 -6.59
N LEU A 39 -12.59 -21.02 -7.20
CA LEU A 39 -11.46 -21.85 -6.77
C LEU A 39 -10.60 -21.12 -5.73
N ASP A 40 -10.31 -19.86 -5.93
CA ASP A 40 -9.62 -18.97 -4.99
C ASP A 40 -9.99 -17.51 -5.28
N ASN A 41 -10.11 -16.70 -4.24
CA ASN A 41 -10.39 -15.27 -4.38
C ASN A 41 -9.12 -14.44 -4.65
N ASN A 42 -7.93 -15.00 -4.46
CA ASN A 42 -6.67 -14.32 -4.71
C ASN A 42 -6.27 -14.48 -6.18
N LEU A 43 -6.88 -13.68 -7.04
CA LEU A 43 -6.62 -13.68 -8.47
C LEU A 43 -5.68 -12.53 -8.84
N MET A 44 -4.70 -12.82 -9.70
CA MET A 44 -3.90 -11.79 -10.38
C MET A 44 -4.51 -11.51 -11.74
N VAL A 45 -4.80 -10.25 -12.03
CA VAL A 45 -5.37 -9.80 -13.30
C VAL A 45 -4.35 -8.96 -14.04
N GLU A 46 -4.11 -9.30 -15.32
CA GLU A 46 -3.28 -8.53 -16.24
C GLU A 46 -4.18 -7.98 -17.35
N ASP A 47 -4.55 -6.72 -17.23
CA ASP A 47 -5.30 -5.97 -18.24
C ASP A 47 -4.51 -4.72 -18.61
N TYR A 48 -4.10 -4.63 -19.86
CA TYR A 48 -3.32 -3.52 -20.40
C TYR A 48 -4.14 -2.59 -21.30
N SER A 49 -5.47 -2.75 -21.34
CA SER A 49 -6.36 -2.02 -22.25
C SER A 49 -6.36 -0.52 -22.00
N ASP A 50 -6.27 -0.11 -20.71
CA ASP A 50 -6.36 1.30 -20.29
C ASP A 50 -5.00 2.01 -20.24
N ILE A 51 -3.90 1.32 -20.56
CA ILE A 51 -2.58 1.95 -20.53
C ILE A 51 -2.44 2.91 -21.71
N ASP A 52 -2.50 4.21 -21.40
CA ASP A 52 -2.15 5.27 -22.34
C ASP A 52 -0.65 5.60 -22.25
N LEU A 53 0.11 5.09 -23.21
CA LEU A 53 1.56 5.29 -23.31
C LEU A 53 1.97 6.77 -23.39
N LYS A 54 1.03 7.68 -23.70
CA LYS A 54 1.30 9.14 -23.76
C LYS A 54 1.28 9.79 -22.38
N THR A 55 0.65 9.15 -21.40
CA THR A 55 0.55 9.66 -20.04
C THR A 55 1.49 8.96 -19.07
N CYS A 56 2.12 7.86 -19.48
CA CYS A 56 3.13 7.19 -18.69
C CYS A 56 4.46 7.94 -18.74
N TYR A 57 4.81 8.60 -17.64
CA TYR A 57 6.09 9.29 -17.49
C TYR A 57 7.19 8.31 -17.04
N GLY A 58 8.25 8.23 -17.86
CA GLY A 58 9.54 7.65 -17.48
C GLY A 58 9.95 6.40 -18.25
N ASP A 59 11.26 6.21 -18.36
CA ASP A 59 11.97 5.13 -19.07
C ASP A 59 11.82 3.73 -18.43
N LEU A 60 10.79 3.48 -17.63
CA LEU A 60 10.59 2.29 -16.79
C LEU A 60 9.39 1.43 -17.20
N ILE A 61 8.85 1.61 -18.40
CA ILE A 61 7.82 0.70 -18.89
C ILE A 61 8.51 -0.52 -19.48
N ASP A 62 8.23 -1.69 -18.90
CA ASP A 62 8.71 -2.95 -19.45
C ASP A 62 8.27 -3.11 -20.92
N GLU A 63 9.20 -3.52 -21.79
CA GLU A 63 8.89 -3.74 -23.20
C GLU A 63 7.74 -4.73 -23.42
N SER A 64 7.50 -5.64 -22.49
CA SER A 64 6.38 -6.56 -22.50
C SER A 64 5.03 -5.85 -22.39
N ILE A 65 4.94 -4.78 -21.60
CA ILE A 65 3.75 -3.95 -21.46
C ILE A 65 3.52 -3.07 -22.70
N LEU A 66 4.61 -2.56 -23.29
CA LEU A 66 4.55 -1.76 -24.52
C LEU A 66 4.00 -2.55 -25.70
N ASN A 67 4.33 -3.83 -25.76
CA ASN A 67 3.95 -4.74 -26.85
C ASN A 67 2.74 -5.62 -26.51
N ALA A 68 2.11 -5.44 -25.34
CA ALA A 68 0.97 -6.24 -24.92
C ALA A 68 -0.23 -6.08 -25.87
N ASP A 69 -0.90 -7.20 -26.16
CA ASP A 69 -2.15 -7.19 -26.92
C ASP A 69 -3.27 -6.63 -26.05
N LYS A 70 -3.74 -5.44 -26.37
CA LYS A 70 -4.80 -4.73 -25.66
C LYS A 70 -6.22 -5.28 -25.91
N THR A 71 -6.37 -6.30 -26.74
CA THR A 71 -7.65 -6.94 -27.03
C THR A 71 -7.96 -8.12 -26.14
N VAL A 72 -6.97 -8.55 -25.36
CA VAL A 72 -7.06 -9.67 -24.43
C VAL A 72 -6.69 -9.23 -23.01
N ALA A 73 -7.15 -9.99 -22.04
CA ALA A 73 -6.74 -9.89 -20.65
C ALA A 73 -6.46 -11.28 -20.09
N SER A 74 -5.63 -11.35 -19.05
CA SER A 74 -5.30 -12.62 -18.41
C SER A 74 -5.68 -12.60 -16.93
N VAL A 75 -6.19 -13.72 -16.43
CA VAL A 75 -6.46 -13.95 -15.00
C VAL A 75 -5.62 -15.14 -14.56
N SER A 76 -4.86 -14.97 -13.49
CA SER A 76 -4.00 -16.01 -12.95
C SER A 76 -4.44 -16.43 -11.54
N LEU A 77 -4.39 -17.73 -11.31
CA LEU A 77 -4.64 -18.42 -10.05
C LEU A 77 -3.36 -19.15 -9.65
N PHE A 78 -3.01 -19.12 -8.37
CA PHE A 78 -1.82 -19.78 -7.83
C PHE A 78 -2.22 -20.89 -6.86
N LEU A 79 -1.82 -22.11 -7.18
CA LEU A 79 -2.07 -23.29 -6.35
C LEU A 79 -0.75 -23.84 -5.82
N PRO A 80 -0.69 -24.30 -4.54
CA PRO A 80 0.46 -25.07 -4.06
C PRO A 80 0.79 -26.23 -5.01
N ALA A 81 2.08 -26.49 -5.24
CA ALA A 81 2.51 -27.49 -6.24
C ALA A 81 2.07 -28.93 -5.92
N ASP A 82 1.71 -29.21 -4.66
CA ASP A 82 1.16 -30.48 -4.21
C ASP A 82 -0.35 -30.66 -4.48
N GLN A 83 -1.03 -29.60 -4.93
CA GLN A 83 -2.44 -29.68 -5.32
C GLN A 83 -2.62 -30.19 -6.76
N ASN A 84 -3.74 -30.89 -6.99
CA ASN A 84 -4.07 -31.38 -8.32
C ASN A 84 -4.63 -30.28 -9.21
N TYR A 85 -3.73 -29.54 -9.88
CA TYR A 85 -4.08 -28.48 -10.81
C TYR A 85 -4.91 -28.93 -12.02
N ASN A 86 -4.87 -30.22 -12.38
CA ASN A 86 -5.67 -30.75 -13.51
C ASN A 86 -7.17 -30.64 -13.24
N MET A 87 -7.60 -30.81 -11.99
CA MET A 87 -9.01 -30.61 -11.62
C MET A 87 -9.42 -29.14 -11.77
N ALA A 88 -8.57 -28.21 -11.35
CA ALA A 88 -8.82 -26.76 -11.48
C ALA A 88 -8.91 -26.37 -12.96
N ILE A 89 -7.99 -26.84 -13.81
CA ILE A 89 -7.99 -26.60 -15.26
C ILE A 89 -9.27 -27.13 -15.93
N SER A 90 -9.65 -28.36 -15.59
CA SER A 90 -10.87 -28.97 -16.15
C SER A 90 -12.12 -28.19 -15.76
N PHE A 91 -12.21 -27.77 -14.49
CA PHE A 91 -13.29 -26.93 -13.99
C PHE A 91 -13.36 -25.58 -14.72
N ILE A 92 -12.22 -24.87 -14.81
CA ILE A 92 -12.15 -23.56 -15.45
C ILE A 92 -12.58 -23.69 -16.92
N ARG A 93 -12.04 -24.65 -17.64
CA ARG A 93 -12.35 -24.87 -19.06
C ARG A 93 -13.83 -25.18 -19.28
N GLU A 94 -14.37 -26.16 -18.56
CA GLU A 94 -15.78 -26.57 -18.70
C GLU A 94 -16.73 -25.42 -18.41
N ARG A 95 -16.45 -24.65 -17.35
CA ARG A 95 -17.32 -23.50 -16.98
C ARG A 95 -17.22 -22.37 -17.97
N LEU A 96 -16.03 -21.99 -18.43
CA LEU A 96 -15.87 -20.92 -19.42
C LEU A 96 -16.49 -21.32 -20.77
N GLU A 97 -16.29 -22.55 -21.22
CA GLU A 97 -16.91 -23.04 -22.46
C GLU A 97 -18.44 -23.08 -22.36
N SER A 98 -18.99 -23.39 -21.19
CA SER A 98 -20.45 -23.34 -20.97
C SER A 98 -21.04 -21.94 -21.06
N GLU A 99 -20.24 -20.92 -20.78
CA GLU A 99 -20.59 -19.49 -20.94
C GLU A 99 -20.23 -18.95 -22.34
N GLY A 100 -19.76 -19.82 -23.27
CA GLY A 100 -19.40 -19.44 -24.63
C GLY A 100 -18.01 -18.78 -24.75
N VAL A 101 -17.20 -18.84 -23.72
CA VAL A 101 -15.82 -18.32 -23.69
C VAL A 101 -14.86 -19.43 -24.10
N SER A 102 -13.92 -19.12 -25.01
CA SER A 102 -12.86 -20.05 -25.42
C SER A 102 -11.52 -19.59 -24.81
N PRO A 103 -11.15 -20.08 -23.63
CA PRO A 103 -9.95 -19.63 -22.93
C PRO A 103 -8.68 -20.26 -23.52
N GLU A 104 -7.59 -19.49 -23.54
CA GLU A 104 -6.24 -20.03 -23.65
C GLU A 104 -5.71 -20.25 -22.21
N ILE A 105 -5.31 -21.49 -21.88
CA ILE A 105 -4.89 -21.84 -20.52
C ILE A 105 -3.44 -22.28 -20.55
N GLU A 106 -2.59 -21.55 -19.86
CA GLU A 106 -1.18 -21.85 -19.64
C GLU A 106 -0.92 -22.29 -18.20
N ILE A 107 0.03 -23.20 -18.01
CA ILE A 107 0.47 -23.69 -16.69
C ILE A 107 1.94 -23.32 -16.56
N VAL A 108 2.26 -22.55 -15.52
CA VAL A 108 3.62 -22.12 -15.23
C VAL A 108 3.98 -22.55 -13.82
N GLY A 109 5.10 -23.26 -13.67
CA GLY A 109 5.68 -23.52 -12.34
C GLY A 109 6.35 -22.25 -11.82
N VAL A 110 5.91 -21.77 -10.67
CA VAL A 110 6.45 -20.54 -10.06
C VAL A 110 7.15 -20.93 -8.78
N ASN A 111 8.44 -20.57 -8.67
CA ASN A 111 9.17 -20.66 -7.42
C ASN A 111 8.82 -19.47 -6.53
N GLU A 112 8.51 -19.71 -5.25
CA GLU A 112 8.15 -18.66 -4.30
C GLU A 112 9.23 -17.57 -4.18
N GLU A 113 10.52 -17.94 -4.27
CA GLU A 113 11.62 -16.96 -4.25
C GLU A 113 11.63 -16.03 -5.47
N ASP A 114 11.31 -16.56 -6.65
CA ASP A 114 11.28 -15.75 -7.87
C ASP A 114 10.10 -14.78 -7.87
N TRP A 115 8.95 -15.20 -7.35
CA TRP A 115 7.77 -14.34 -7.22
C TRP A 115 7.94 -13.31 -6.10
N ALA A 116 8.37 -13.74 -4.92
CA ALA A 116 8.55 -12.87 -3.75
C ALA A 116 9.61 -11.76 -3.99
N ASN A 117 10.53 -11.96 -4.94
CA ASN A 117 11.62 -11.03 -5.18
C ASN A 117 11.53 -10.29 -6.53
N SER A 118 10.65 -10.71 -7.45
CA SER A 118 10.58 -10.11 -8.79
C SER A 118 10.24 -8.60 -8.76
N TRP A 119 9.37 -8.18 -7.84
CA TRP A 119 8.98 -6.79 -7.66
C TRP A 119 10.11 -5.91 -7.09
N LYS A 120 11.07 -6.49 -6.34
CA LYS A 120 12.21 -5.76 -5.77
C LYS A 120 13.07 -5.09 -6.83
N LYS A 121 13.10 -5.62 -8.04
CA LYS A 121 13.85 -5.06 -9.18
C LYS A 121 13.31 -3.68 -9.61
N TYR A 122 12.05 -3.43 -9.38
CA TYR A 122 11.35 -2.20 -9.77
C TYR A 122 11.22 -1.19 -8.64
N TYR A 123 11.61 -1.59 -7.41
CA TYR A 123 11.56 -0.72 -6.26
C TYR A 123 12.95 -0.18 -5.96
N THR A 124 13.17 1.08 -6.31
CA THR A 124 14.45 1.78 -6.18
C THR A 124 14.33 2.93 -5.18
N THR A 125 15.47 3.48 -4.78
CA THR A 125 15.52 4.66 -3.90
C THR A 125 14.70 5.82 -4.47
N LEU A 126 13.78 6.37 -3.67
CA LEU A 126 12.88 7.46 -4.03
C LEU A 126 13.20 8.72 -3.24
N HIS A 127 13.35 9.84 -3.95
CA HIS A 127 13.47 11.16 -3.34
C HIS A 127 12.09 11.83 -3.33
N ILE A 128 11.59 12.18 -2.13
CA ILE A 128 10.26 12.75 -1.94
C ILE A 128 10.40 14.09 -1.21
N GLY A 129 9.68 15.10 -1.72
CA GLY A 129 9.75 16.43 -1.14
C GLY A 129 11.14 17.04 -1.26
N LYS A 130 11.65 17.61 -0.16
CA LYS A 130 12.94 18.31 -0.14
C LYS A 130 14.05 17.53 0.55
N ARG A 131 13.70 16.67 1.48
CA ARG A 131 14.67 16.02 2.40
C ARG A 131 14.45 14.52 2.57
N THR A 132 13.26 14.00 2.28
CA THR A 132 12.90 12.62 2.56
C THR A 132 13.37 11.71 1.45
N VAL A 133 14.09 10.66 1.81
CA VAL A 133 14.58 9.62 0.90
C VAL A 133 14.09 8.27 1.40
N ILE A 134 13.29 7.60 0.61
CA ILE A 134 12.83 6.24 0.90
C ILE A 134 13.82 5.28 0.22
N VAL A 135 14.44 4.43 1.01
CA VAL A 135 15.46 3.49 0.56
C VAL A 135 15.00 2.06 0.84
N PRO A 136 14.93 1.19 -0.18
CA PRO A 136 14.70 -0.24 0.03
C PRO A 136 15.70 -0.84 1.00
N MET A 137 15.26 -1.80 1.83
CA MET A 137 16.15 -2.47 2.81
C MET A 137 17.38 -3.14 2.17
N TRP A 138 17.26 -3.59 0.92
CA TRP A 138 18.33 -4.27 0.16
C TRP A 138 19.26 -3.32 -0.59
N GLU A 139 19.01 -1.99 -0.55
CA GLU A 139 19.88 -1.00 -1.18
C GLU A 139 20.80 -0.34 -0.15
N GLU A 140 22.05 -0.12 -0.55
CA GLU A 140 22.96 0.75 0.19
C GLU A 140 22.75 2.20 -0.26
N TYR A 141 22.62 3.10 0.69
CA TYR A 141 22.44 4.52 0.42
C TYR A 141 23.28 5.36 1.36
N GLU A 142 24.09 6.25 0.80
CA GLU A 142 24.86 7.23 1.54
C GLU A 142 24.09 8.55 1.61
N ALA A 143 23.60 8.88 2.81
CA ALA A 143 22.79 10.07 3.04
C ALA A 143 23.59 11.35 2.79
N LYS A 144 23.00 12.29 2.06
CA LYS A 144 23.53 13.64 1.90
C LYS A 144 23.14 14.52 3.09
N GLU A 145 23.87 15.62 3.26
CA GLU A 145 23.59 16.57 4.35
C GLU A 145 22.15 17.11 4.28
N GLY A 146 21.42 16.95 5.38
CA GLY A 146 20.02 17.38 5.51
C GLY A 146 18.97 16.38 5.01
N GLU A 147 19.35 15.25 4.43
CA GLU A 147 18.44 14.20 4.05
C GLU A 147 17.94 13.38 5.24
N ILE A 148 16.69 12.98 5.16
CA ILE A 148 16.03 12.08 6.11
C ILE A 148 15.81 10.75 5.40
N VAL A 149 16.63 9.76 5.74
CA VAL A 149 16.59 8.44 5.13
C VAL A 149 15.64 7.53 5.89
N VAL A 150 14.65 7.02 5.18
CA VAL A 150 13.69 6.01 5.65
C VAL A 150 14.01 4.70 4.93
N LYS A 151 14.66 3.78 5.63
CA LYS A 151 14.84 2.41 5.14
C LYS A 151 13.61 1.59 5.47
N MET A 152 13.08 0.87 4.48
CA MET A 152 11.94 0.00 4.69
C MET A 152 11.86 -1.12 3.66
N ASP A 153 11.25 -2.22 4.04
CA ASP A 153 10.74 -3.22 3.11
C ASP A 153 9.27 -2.91 2.85
N PRO A 154 8.88 -2.53 1.63
CA PRO A 154 7.48 -2.27 1.32
C PRO A 154 6.60 -3.50 1.46
N GLY A 155 7.17 -4.71 1.38
CA GLY A 155 6.45 -5.97 1.53
C GLY A 155 5.20 -6.04 0.66
N MET A 156 4.15 -6.71 1.17
CA MET A 156 2.82 -6.79 0.55
C MET A 156 1.82 -5.76 1.12
N ALA A 157 2.25 -4.85 2.01
CA ALA A 157 1.39 -3.81 2.55
C ALA A 157 1.34 -2.58 1.64
N PHE A 158 0.19 -1.91 1.60
CA PHE A 158 0.05 -0.63 0.90
C PHE A 158 0.92 0.45 1.56
N GLY A 159 1.41 1.40 0.76
CA GLY A 159 2.25 2.51 1.26
C GLY A 159 3.74 2.27 1.05
N THR A 160 4.13 1.94 -0.18
CA THR A 160 5.54 1.72 -0.56
C THR A 160 6.34 3.01 -0.74
N GLY A 161 5.68 4.16 -0.73
CA GLY A 161 6.28 5.46 -1.06
C GLY A 161 6.25 5.81 -2.55
N SER A 162 6.07 4.86 -3.44
CA SER A 162 6.03 5.11 -4.90
C SER A 162 4.72 5.74 -5.36
N HIS A 163 3.60 5.43 -4.70
CA HIS A 163 2.29 5.97 -5.06
C HIS A 163 2.18 7.46 -4.75
N GLU A 164 1.52 8.22 -5.64
CA GLU A 164 1.33 9.67 -5.56
C GLU A 164 0.76 10.10 -4.20
N THR A 165 -0.26 9.39 -3.71
CA THR A 165 -0.91 9.73 -2.44
C THR A 165 0.04 9.69 -1.26
N THR A 166 0.96 8.73 -1.23
CA THR A 166 1.98 8.63 -0.18
C THR A 166 3.01 9.74 -0.30
N ARG A 167 3.47 10.04 -1.53
CA ARG A 167 4.39 11.15 -1.79
C ARG A 167 3.82 12.48 -1.35
N LEU A 168 2.57 12.77 -1.72
CA LEU A 168 1.88 14.00 -1.33
C LEU A 168 1.79 14.17 0.19
N VAL A 169 1.48 13.08 0.95
CA VAL A 169 1.46 13.18 2.42
C VAL A 169 2.85 13.39 2.99
N ILE A 170 3.88 12.74 2.46
CA ILE A 170 5.27 12.94 2.92
C ILE A 170 5.72 14.38 2.70
N GLU A 171 5.38 15.01 1.57
CA GLU A 171 5.65 16.43 1.32
C GLU A 171 4.95 17.34 2.35
N LEU A 172 3.71 17.03 2.71
CA LEU A 172 2.99 17.76 3.76
C LEU A 172 3.59 17.48 5.15
N LEU A 173 4.04 16.24 5.42
CA LEU A 173 4.74 15.91 6.67
C LEU A 173 6.01 16.74 6.85
N GLU A 174 6.81 16.92 5.80
CA GLU A 174 8.00 17.80 5.87
C GLU A 174 7.67 19.24 6.28
N LYS A 175 6.47 19.71 5.93
CA LYS A 175 6.02 21.08 6.20
C LYS A 175 5.37 21.23 7.56
N TYR A 176 4.59 20.25 7.99
CA TYR A 176 3.71 20.36 9.15
C TYR A 176 4.22 19.62 10.40
N THR A 177 5.16 18.70 10.27
CA THR A 177 5.78 18.06 11.44
C THR A 177 6.68 19.06 12.17
N LYS A 178 6.43 19.23 13.45
CA LYS A 178 7.25 20.03 14.36
C LYS A 178 7.91 19.12 15.38
N GLU A 179 9.01 19.58 15.96
CA GLU A 179 9.71 18.84 17.00
C GLU A 179 8.80 18.53 18.19
N GLY A 180 8.81 17.27 18.62
CA GLY A 180 8.07 16.82 19.80
C GLY A 180 6.57 16.67 19.65
N VAL A 181 5.98 16.84 18.45
CA VAL A 181 4.54 16.66 18.23
C VAL A 181 4.09 15.23 18.50
N ARG A 182 2.87 15.06 18.99
CA ARG A 182 2.18 13.78 19.07
C ARG A 182 1.40 13.53 17.79
N MET A 183 1.72 12.45 17.10
CA MET A 183 1.20 12.12 15.76
C MET A 183 0.32 10.87 15.80
N LEU A 184 -0.74 10.87 15.01
CA LEU A 184 -1.62 9.72 14.74
C LEU A 184 -1.60 9.39 13.25
N ASP A 185 -1.44 8.12 12.92
CA ASP A 185 -1.54 7.59 11.55
C ASP A 185 -2.72 6.61 11.47
N VAL A 186 -3.76 6.97 10.72
CA VAL A 186 -4.99 6.19 10.58
C VAL A 186 -5.01 5.50 9.23
N GLY A 187 -5.04 4.16 9.24
CA GLY A 187 -4.83 3.35 8.03
C GLY A 187 -3.36 3.39 7.63
N CYS A 188 -2.48 2.98 8.54
CA CYS A 188 -1.04 3.20 8.42
C CYS A 188 -0.36 2.32 7.35
N GLY A 189 -1.00 1.21 6.92
CA GLY A 189 -0.44 0.29 5.95
C GLY A 189 0.95 -0.21 6.37
N SER A 190 1.97 0.10 5.59
CA SER A 190 3.38 -0.24 5.86
C SER A 190 4.02 0.51 7.04
N GLY A 191 3.34 1.51 7.62
CA GLY A 191 3.87 2.39 8.66
C GLY A 191 4.75 3.53 8.16
N ILE A 192 4.90 3.72 6.86
CA ILE A 192 5.82 4.70 6.25
C ILE A 192 5.60 6.12 6.75
N LEU A 193 4.34 6.57 6.91
CA LEU A 193 4.04 7.94 7.32
C LEU A 193 4.41 8.18 8.77
N ALA A 194 4.14 7.22 9.66
CA ALA A 194 4.57 7.28 11.06
C ALA A 194 6.09 7.29 11.18
N ILE A 195 6.80 6.46 10.39
CA ILE A 195 8.26 6.44 10.36
C ILE A 195 8.83 7.77 9.85
N CYS A 196 8.27 8.32 8.76
CA CYS A 196 8.65 9.63 8.24
C CYS A 196 8.43 10.73 9.28
N ALA A 197 7.27 10.78 9.94
CA ALA A 197 6.97 11.77 10.97
C ALA A 197 7.93 11.69 12.15
N SER A 198 8.22 10.48 12.63
CA SER A 198 9.21 10.26 13.70
C SER A 198 10.60 10.79 13.32
N LYS A 199 11.09 10.45 12.15
CA LYS A 199 12.39 10.92 11.65
C LYS A 199 12.40 12.45 11.36
N LEU A 200 11.25 13.06 11.14
CA LEU A 200 11.07 14.50 11.00
C LEU A 200 11.01 15.23 12.36
N GLY A 201 11.03 14.50 13.49
CA GLY A 201 11.08 15.06 14.84
C GLY A 201 9.80 14.90 15.66
N ALA A 202 8.82 14.11 15.21
CA ALA A 202 7.67 13.79 16.05
C ALA A 202 8.10 13.07 17.33
N GLY A 203 7.53 13.45 18.47
CA GLY A 203 7.90 12.93 19.79
C GLY A 203 7.27 11.57 20.10
N GLU A 204 6.03 11.37 19.70
CA GLU A 204 5.27 10.12 19.82
C GLU A 204 4.43 9.91 18.57
N CYS A 205 4.49 8.72 18.00
CA CYS A 205 3.66 8.32 16.87
C CYS A 205 2.81 7.10 17.23
N LYS A 206 1.51 7.21 17.02
CA LYS A 206 0.56 6.11 17.15
C LYS A 206 0.02 5.78 15.75
N ALA A 207 0.20 4.54 15.33
CA ALA A 207 -0.24 4.06 14.02
C ALA A 207 -1.30 2.98 14.19
N TYR A 208 -2.32 3.01 13.36
CA TYR A 208 -3.42 2.03 13.43
C TYR A 208 -3.84 1.61 12.03
N ASP A 209 -4.12 0.31 11.90
CA ASP A 209 -4.72 -0.24 10.68
C ASP A 209 -5.80 -1.27 11.04
N ILE A 210 -6.76 -1.47 10.16
CA ILE A 210 -7.81 -2.48 10.34
C ILE A 210 -7.29 -3.88 10.01
N ASP A 211 -6.28 -3.97 9.13
CA ASP A 211 -5.70 -5.23 8.69
C ASP A 211 -4.56 -5.67 9.63
N PRO A 212 -4.70 -6.81 10.34
CA PRO A 212 -3.62 -7.35 11.17
C PRO A 212 -2.33 -7.66 10.40
N ILE A 213 -2.41 -7.94 9.08
CA ILE A 213 -1.23 -8.19 8.24
C ILE A 213 -0.48 -6.88 8.04
N ALA A 214 -1.20 -5.79 7.72
CA ALA A 214 -0.59 -4.46 7.60
C ALA A 214 0.07 -4.04 8.92
N VAL A 215 -0.59 -4.25 10.07
CA VAL A 215 -0.01 -3.97 11.40
C VAL A 215 1.27 -4.77 11.65
N LYS A 216 1.31 -6.05 11.25
CA LYS A 216 2.52 -6.86 11.36
C LYS A 216 3.67 -6.26 10.53
N VAL A 217 3.43 -5.95 9.25
CA VAL A 217 4.42 -5.35 8.35
C VAL A 217 4.87 -3.98 8.87
N ALA A 218 3.95 -3.15 9.35
CA ALA A 218 4.28 -1.85 9.94
C ALA A 218 5.21 -2.01 11.15
N ASN A 219 4.94 -2.96 12.06
CA ASN A 219 5.79 -3.20 13.22
C ASN A 219 7.19 -3.71 12.82
N GLU A 220 7.31 -4.54 11.78
CA GLU A 220 8.59 -4.98 11.22
C GLU A 220 9.37 -3.78 10.67
N ASN A 221 8.75 -2.93 9.85
CA ASN A 221 9.36 -1.71 9.33
C ASN A 221 9.76 -0.71 10.43
N ILE A 222 8.92 -0.54 11.45
CA ILE A 222 9.22 0.32 12.61
C ILE A 222 10.47 -0.18 13.33
N ALA A 223 10.55 -1.49 13.62
CA ALA A 223 11.71 -2.07 14.26
C ALA A 223 13.01 -1.84 13.44
N GLU A 224 12.96 -2.09 12.14
CA GLU A 224 14.08 -1.89 11.22
C GLU A 224 14.46 -0.41 11.04
N SER A 225 13.50 0.51 11.19
CA SER A 225 13.75 1.96 11.11
C SER A 225 14.57 2.50 12.27
N GLY A 226 14.68 1.73 13.38
CA GLY A 226 15.34 2.12 14.62
C GLY A 226 14.60 3.21 15.40
N GLN A 227 13.30 3.42 15.13
CA GLN A 227 12.49 4.41 15.84
C GLN A 227 11.75 3.74 17.02
N GLU A 228 12.05 4.17 18.25
CA GLU A 228 11.47 3.60 19.48
C GLU A 228 10.19 4.33 19.94
N ASN A 229 9.87 5.47 19.32
CA ASN A 229 8.73 6.33 19.67
C ASN A 229 7.48 6.07 18.83
N ILE A 230 7.41 4.96 18.10
CA ILE A 230 6.27 4.56 17.28
C ILE A 230 5.64 3.30 17.86
N THR A 231 4.32 3.26 17.94
CA THR A 231 3.55 2.05 18.23
C THR A 231 2.51 1.83 17.14
N CYS A 232 2.32 0.58 16.73
CA CYS A 232 1.32 0.21 15.72
C CYS A 232 0.42 -0.91 16.23
N GLU A 233 -0.89 -0.71 16.16
CA GLU A 233 -1.91 -1.61 16.68
C GLU A 233 -3.11 -1.72 15.73
N VAL A 234 -3.92 -2.78 15.91
CA VAL A 234 -5.14 -2.98 15.10
C VAL A 234 -6.26 -2.06 15.57
N SER A 235 -6.88 -1.33 14.63
CA SER A 235 -8.06 -0.49 14.92
C SER A 235 -8.94 -0.33 13.69
N ASP A 236 -10.26 -0.41 13.87
CA ASP A 236 -11.22 0.05 12.86
C ASP A 236 -11.36 1.57 12.96
N LEU A 237 -10.58 2.27 12.16
CA LEU A 237 -10.41 3.72 12.19
C LEU A 237 -10.02 4.21 13.59
N LEU A 238 -10.92 4.95 14.24
CA LEU A 238 -10.66 5.64 15.52
C LEU A 238 -11.14 4.87 16.75
N LYS A 239 -11.66 3.64 16.59
CA LYS A 239 -12.35 2.92 17.68
C LYS A 239 -11.43 2.53 18.83
N GLN A 240 -10.21 2.11 18.54
CA GLN A 240 -9.22 1.69 19.52
C GLN A 240 -8.13 2.74 19.75
N VAL A 241 -8.27 3.94 19.11
CA VAL A 241 -7.27 5.00 19.26
C VAL A 241 -7.26 5.53 20.68
N ASP A 242 -6.10 5.47 21.28
CA ASP A 242 -5.82 5.86 22.63
C ASP A 242 -5.66 7.39 22.78
N LEU A 243 -6.26 7.93 23.84
CA LEU A 243 -6.13 9.34 24.25
C LEU A 243 -5.42 9.51 25.60
N ASP A 244 -4.83 8.45 26.16
CA ASP A 244 -4.19 8.49 27.48
C ASP A 244 -3.03 9.51 27.55
N GLY A 245 -2.30 9.69 26.43
CA GLY A 245 -1.30 10.74 26.25
C GLY A 245 -1.88 12.11 25.83
N GLY A 246 -3.21 12.25 25.75
CA GLY A 246 -3.90 13.44 25.26
C GLY A 246 -4.22 13.40 23.77
N LYS A 247 -4.69 14.54 23.26
CA LYS A 247 -5.00 14.71 21.84
C LYS A 247 -3.74 14.87 20.99
N TYR A 248 -3.90 14.75 19.69
CA TYR A 248 -2.83 14.77 18.70
C TYR A 248 -2.60 16.17 18.13
N ASP A 249 -1.34 16.46 17.83
CA ASP A 249 -0.89 17.69 17.17
C ASP A 249 -0.90 17.55 15.65
N LEU A 250 -0.70 16.31 15.16
CA LEU A 250 -0.64 15.96 13.76
C LEU A 250 -1.38 14.63 13.55
N ILE A 251 -2.21 14.56 12.53
CA ILE A 251 -2.93 13.33 12.17
C ILE A 251 -2.74 13.09 10.67
N CYS A 252 -2.43 11.86 10.28
CA CYS A 252 -2.42 11.42 8.89
C CYS A 252 -3.55 10.42 8.64
N ALA A 253 -4.13 10.47 7.44
CA ALA A 253 -5.08 9.50 6.94
C ALA A 253 -4.91 9.40 5.40
N ASN A 254 -4.09 8.44 4.96
CA ASN A 254 -3.92 8.14 3.54
C ASN A 254 -4.80 6.94 3.16
N ILE A 255 -6.10 7.20 3.07
CA ILE A 255 -7.16 6.21 2.85
C ILE A 255 -8.18 6.74 1.85
N VAL A 256 -9.02 5.86 1.28
CA VAL A 256 -9.98 6.26 0.25
C VAL A 256 -11.00 7.30 0.74
N ALA A 257 -11.46 8.16 -0.16
CA ALA A 257 -12.33 9.30 0.12
C ALA A 257 -13.58 8.95 0.97
N ASP A 258 -14.24 7.82 0.68
CA ASP A 258 -15.43 7.40 1.42
C ASP A 258 -15.14 7.09 2.89
N ILE A 259 -13.96 6.57 3.17
CA ILE A 259 -13.52 6.28 4.54
C ILE A 259 -13.17 7.58 5.29
N ILE A 260 -12.53 8.54 4.61
CA ILE A 260 -12.28 9.88 5.19
C ILE A 260 -13.60 10.55 5.55
N ILE A 261 -14.58 10.52 4.62
CA ILE A 261 -15.93 11.07 4.84
C ILE A 261 -16.59 10.39 6.06
N ARG A 262 -16.48 9.06 6.17
CA ARG A 262 -17.02 8.30 7.30
C ARG A 262 -16.34 8.64 8.63
N MET A 263 -15.03 8.89 8.63
CA MET A 263 -14.23 9.22 9.81
C MET A 263 -14.45 10.66 10.29
N THR A 264 -14.78 11.57 9.38
CA THR A 264 -14.85 13.02 9.64
C THR A 264 -15.69 13.42 10.86
N PRO A 265 -16.86 12.82 11.15
CA PRO A 265 -17.66 13.15 12.33
C PRO A 265 -16.93 13.00 13.67
N ASP A 266 -16.01 12.05 13.75
CA ASP A 266 -15.35 11.66 15.00
C ASP A 266 -13.95 12.24 15.16
N ILE A 267 -13.23 12.54 14.06
CA ILE A 267 -11.81 12.91 14.08
C ILE A 267 -11.52 14.14 14.95
N GLY A 268 -12.44 15.11 14.99
CA GLY A 268 -12.31 16.34 15.79
C GLY A 268 -12.07 16.10 17.29
N ARG A 269 -12.49 14.93 17.83
CA ARG A 269 -12.29 14.56 19.23
C ARG A 269 -10.82 14.26 19.53
N PHE A 270 -10.06 13.82 18.53
CA PHE A 270 -8.65 13.44 18.63
C PHE A 270 -7.71 14.61 18.35
N MET A 271 -8.20 15.66 17.71
CA MET A 271 -7.43 16.85 17.34
C MET A 271 -7.29 17.84 18.50
N LYS A 272 -6.06 18.33 18.76
CA LYS A 272 -5.85 19.58 19.50
C LYS A 272 -6.41 20.77 18.70
N ASP A 273 -6.45 21.96 19.29
CA ASP A 273 -7.02 23.14 18.62
C ASP A 273 -6.17 23.65 17.44
N ASP A 274 -4.87 23.41 17.50
CA ASP A 274 -3.90 23.74 16.45
C ASP A 274 -3.41 22.51 15.66
N CYS A 275 -4.07 21.37 15.84
CA CYS A 275 -3.77 20.14 15.13
C CYS A 275 -3.95 20.31 13.62
N VAL A 276 -3.04 19.71 12.86
CA VAL A 276 -3.16 19.57 11.41
C VAL A 276 -3.52 18.13 11.08
N LEU A 277 -4.60 17.94 10.32
CA LEU A 277 -4.99 16.67 9.74
C LEU A 277 -4.56 16.65 8.27
N LEU A 278 -3.75 15.67 7.89
CA LEU A 278 -3.29 15.43 6.53
C LEU A 278 -4.08 14.27 5.95
N CYS A 279 -4.90 14.53 4.93
CA CYS A 279 -5.70 13.52 4.24
C CYS A 279 -5.19 13.30 2.82
N SER A 280 -5.05 12.07 2.38
CA SER A 280 -4.80 11.67 0.99
C SER A 280 -5.46 10.32 0.67
N GLY A 281 -5.19 9.75 -0.50
CA GLY A 281 -5.97 8.63 -1.04
C GLY A 281 -7.25 9.10 -1.70
N ILE A 282 -7.29 10.37 -2.07
CA ILE A 282 -8.45 11.06 -2.62
C ILE A 282 -8.22 11.28 -4.11
N ILE A 283 -9.02 10.65 -4.97
CA ILE A 283 -9.03 11.00 -6.40
C ILE A 283 -9.58 12.41 -6.56
N ARG A 284 -9.06 13.15 -7.55
CA ARG A 284 -9.36 14.58 -7.75
C ARG A 284 -10.87 14.85 -7.84
N GLU A 285 -11.62 13.96 -8.48
CA GLU A 285 -13.06 14.06 -8.68
C GLU A 285 -13.87 13.96 -7.37
N ARG A 286 -13.30 13.33 -6.32
CA ARG A 286 -13.93 13.16 -5.01
C ARG A 286 -13.48 14.21 -3.98
N ALA A 287 -12.54 15.08 -4.36
CA ALA A 287 -11.97 16.08 -3.45
C ALA A 287 -13.05 17.03 -2.87
N ASP A 288 -13.97 17.49 -3.70
CA ASP A 288 -15.03 18.42 -3.28
C ASP A 288 -16.02 17.77 -2.31
N ASP A 289 -16.31 16.47 -2.45
CA ASP A 289 -17.15 15.71 -1.51
C ASP A 289 -16.48 15.64 -0.12
N VAL A 290 -15.17 15.34 -0.10
CA VAL A 290 -14.40 15.30 1.14
C VAL A 290 -14.34 16.69 1.79
N ILE A 291 -14.07 17.75 1.02
CA ILE A 291 -14.01 19.13 1.51
C ILE A 291 -15.37 19.56 2.07
N ALA A 292 -16.46 19.25 1.38
CA ALA A 292 -17.81 19.55 1.85
C ALA A 292 -18.08 18.88 3.21
N LYS A 293 -17.71 17.59 3.33
CA LYS A 293 -17.88 16.86 4.59
C LYS A 293 -17.04 17.41 5.73
N LEU A 294 -15.79 17.75 5.48
CA LEU A 294 -14.91 18.39 6.47
C LEU A 294 -15.52 19.71 6.99
N ASN A 295 -16.05 20.54 6.09
CA ASN A 295 -16.66 21.82 6.44
C ASN A 295 -17.92 21.65 7.31
N GLU A 296 -18.72 20.61 7.12
CA GLU A 296 -19.89 20.28 7.97
C GLU A 296 -19.49 20.10 9.45
N TYR A 297 -18.26 19.64 9.71
CA TYR A 297 -17.73 19.37 11.06
C TYR A 297 -16.73 20.42 11.54
N ALA A 298 -16.83 21.65 11.01
CA ALA A 298 -15.96 22.77 11.37
C ALA A 298 -14.46 22.46 11.19
N LEU A 299 -14.13 21.71 10.14
CA LEU A 299 -12.77 21.42 9.71
C LEU A 299 -12.53 22.14 8.38
N LYS A 300 -11.50 23.00 8.33
CA LYS A 300 -11.19 23.85 7.17
C LYS A 300 -9.92 23.38 6.49
N VAL A 301 -9.99 23.20 5.19
CA VAL A 301 -8.80 22.99 4.35
C VAL A 301 -7.96 24.25 4.31
N ILE A 302 -6.69 24.15 4.70
CA ILE A 302 -5.71 25.24 4.70
C ILE A 302 -4.71 25.12 3.55
N GLU A 303 -4.56 23.91 2.99
CA GLU A 303 -3.72 23.65 1.84
C GLU A 303 -4.25 22.44 1.08
N ARG A 304 -4.13 22.48 -0.24
CA ARG A 304 -4.38 21.36 -1.16
C ARG A 304 -3.21 21.25 -2.11
N ILE A 305 -2.72 20.04 -2.30
CA ILE A 305 -1.74 19.70 -3.33
C ILE A 305 -2.28 18.56 -4.17
N ASP A 306 -2.00 18.61 -5.46
CA ASP A 306 -2.50 17.65 -6.45
C ASP A 306 -1.34 17.10 -7.27
N ASP A 307 -1.36 15.79 -7.53
CA ASP A 307 -0.43 15.11 -8.42
C ASP A 307 -1.14 13.95 -9.11
N ASN A 308 -1.01 13.88 -10.44
CA ASN A 308 -1.42 12.76 -11.30
C ASN A 308 -2.86 12.21 -11.03
N GLY A 309 -3.84 13.11 -10.87
CA GLY A 309 -5.24 12.74 -10.60
C GLY A 309 -5.56 12.47 -9.12
N TRP A 310 -4.57 12.55 -8.24
CA TRP A 310 -4.74 12.44 -6.79
C TRP A 310 -4.57 13.78 -6.10
N CYS A 311 -5.12 13.91 -4.90
CA CYS A 311 -4.89 15.08 -4.08
C CYS A 311 -4.63 14.72 -2.61
N ALA A 312 -3.92 15.63 -1.93
CA ALA A 312 -3.80 15.65 -0.49
C ALA A 312 -4.23 17.00 0.08
N LEU A 313 -4.82 16.95 1.26
CA LEU A 313 -5.38 18.10 1.97
C LEU A 313 -4.72 18.24 3.34
N ALA A 314 -4.28 19.44 3.67
CA ALA A 314 -3.99 19.83 5.05
C ALA A 314 -5.20 20.57 5.62
N VAL A 315 -5.64 20.15 6.80
CA VAL A 315 -6.93 20.55 7.40
C VAL A 315 -6.70 20.96 8.85
N MET A 316 -7.36 22.02 9.30
CA MET A 316 -7.37 22.45 10.70
C MET A 316 -8.80 22.68 11.18
N LYS A 317 -9.01 22.72 12.49
CA LYS A 317 -10.27 23.19 13.07
C LYS A 317 -10.54 24.62 12.64
N ASN A 318 -11.77 24.88 12.25
CA ASN A 318 -12.25 26.24 12.00
C ASN A 318 -12.50 26.91 13.36
N LYS A 319 -11.76 27.96 13.67
CA LYS A 319 -11.90 28.72 14.93
C LYS A 319 -13.11 29.61 14.90
#